data_635c1cac30746de31913eb4eda2677dd
#
_entry.id   635c1cac30746de31913eb4eda2677dd
#
_cell.length_a   1.000
_cell.length_b   1.000
_cell.length_c   1.000
_cell.angle_alpha   90.00
_cell.angle_beta   90.00
_cell.angle_gamma   90.00
#
_symmetry.space_group_name_H-M   'P 1'
#
loop_
_entity.id
_entity.type
_entity.pdbx_description
1 polymer ?
#
loop_
_entity_poly.entity_id
_entity_poly.type
_entity_poly.pdbx_seq_one_letter_code
_entity_poly.pdbx_strand_id
1 'polypeptide(L)'
;MKKLTSILLLIILATTACSNSISDLEDKIEAQAAKNNVEMSYAEIKKTAIYLDAWSKEDFYQEAIDEFKEKDKATSPPKDLILFTGSSSIRFWSSLKEDMAPHSVLNRGFGGAHIAHVNYHFNEVVRNYNPKAIVFFCGTNDLAALKSPAETFSDFETFYS
;
A
#
# COMPACT_ATOMS: atom_id res chain seq x y z
N MET A 1 26.45 -36.43 -43.31
CA MET A 1 26.30 -35.01 -42.97
C MET A 1 25.02 -34.85 -42.18
N LYS A 2 25.12 -34.83 -40.86
CA LYS A 2 23.93 -34.65 -39.94
C LYS A 2 23.82 -33.20 -39.58
N LYS A 3 22.72 -32.54 -39.95
CA LYS A 3 22.40 -31.16 -39.56
C LYS A 3 21.97 -31.16 -38.12
N LEU A 4 22.75 -30.49 -37.29
CA LEU A 4 22.42 -30.19 -35.88
C LEU A 4 21.49 -28.98 -35.88
N THR A 5 20.21 -29.20 -35.63
CA THR A 5 19.24 -28.13 -35.39
C THR A 5 19.36 -27.69 -33.94
N SER A 6 20.00 -26.54 -33.72
CA SER A 6 20.01 -25.85 -32.42
C SER A 6 18.60 -25.40 -32.10
N ILE A 7 17.97 -26.05 -31.14
CA ILE A 7 16.74 -25.56 -30.50
C ILE A 7 17.19 -24.52 -29.47
N LEU A 8 17.04 -23.26 -29.81
CA LEU A 8 17.21 -22.13 -28.89
C LEU A 8 16.01 -22.14 -27.95
N LEU A 9 16.20 -22.70 -26.75
CA LEU A 9 15.21 -22.65 -25.69
C LEU A 9 15.19 -21.24 -25.14
N LEU A 10 14.24 -20.41 -25.60
CA LEU A 10 13.97 -19.11 -25.08
C LEU A 10 13.30 -19.29 -23.68
N ILE A 11 14.09 -19.25 -22.63
CA ILE A 11 13.55 -19.14 -21.27
C ILE A 11 13.03 -17.72 -21.15
N ILE A 12 11.73 -17.55 -21.41
CA ILE A 12 11.01 -16.35 -21.02
C ILE A 12 10.91 -16.43 -19.49
N LEU A 13 11.82 -15.76 -18.79
CA LEU A 13 11.64 -15.39 -17.40
C LEU A 13 10.47 -14.39 -17.39
N ALA A 14 9.26 -14.91 -17.35
CA ALA A 14 8.12 -14.12 -16.93
C ALA A 14 8.40 -13.75 -15.47
N THR A 15 8.84 -12.52 -15.24
CA THR A 15 8.68 -11.87 -13.94
C THR A 15 7.18 -11.71 -13.75
N THR A 16 6.54 -12.74 -13.22
CA THR A 16 5.19 -12.64 -12.72
C THR A 16 5.26 -11.67 -11.54
N ALA A 17 4.99 -10.39 -11.81
CA ALA A 17 4.45 -9.52 -10.78
C ALA A 17 3.24 -10.31 -10.24
N CYS A 18 3.32 -10.73 -8.98
CA CYS A 18 2.29 -11.54 -8.35
C CYS A 18 1.09 -10.62 -8.06
N SER A 19 0.32 -10.30 -9.09
CA SER A 19 -1.06 -9.89 -8.87
C SER A 19 -1.79 -11.16 -8.44
N ASN A 20 -2.17 -11.25 -7.17
CA ASN A 20 -3.04 -12.31 -6.71
C ASN A 20 -4.27 -12.31 -7.63
N SER A 21 -4.54 -13.42 -8.31
CA SER A 21 -5.78 -13.54 -9.06
C SER A 21 -6.96 -13.49 -8.09
N ILE A 22 -8.14 -13.10 -8.56
CA ILE A 22 -9.35 -13.13 -7.72
C ILE A 22 -9.55 -14.55 -7.15
N SER A 23 -9.24 -15.59 -7.92
CA SER A 23 -9.29 -16.98 -7.47
C SER A 23 -8.34 -17.24 -6.29
N ASP A 24 -7.09 -16.75 -6.32
CA ASP A 24 -6.15 -16.90 -5.21
C ASP A 24 -6.62 -16.16 -3.95
N LEU A 25 -7.34 -15.05 -4.12
CA LEU A 25 -7.95 -14.32 -3.02
C LEU A 25 -9.16 -15.10 -2.46
N GLU A 26 -9.99 -15.70 -3.29
CA GLU A 26 -11.10 -16.56 -2.86
C GLU A 26 -10.56 -17.70 -1.98
N ASP A 27 -9.52 -18.43 -2.42
CA ASP A 27 -8.89 -19.51 -1.66
C ASP A 27 -8.31 -19.03 -0.30
N LYS A 28 -7.66 -17.88 -0.29
CA LYS A 28 -7.13 -17.27 0.96
C LYS A 28 -8.25 -16.89 1.93
N ILE A 29 -9.36 -16.35 1.43
CA ILE A 29 -10.52 -15.96 2.23
C ILE A 29 -11.17 -17.19 2.85
N GLU A 30 -11.39 -18.25 2.06
CA GLU A 30 -11.95 -19.52 2.56
C GLU A 30 -11.07 -20.11 3.68
N ALA A 31 -9.77 -20.17 3.44
CA ALA A 31 -8.83 -20.68 4.45
C ALA A 31 -8.83 -19.86 5.74
N GLN A 32 -8.91 -18.53 5.62
CA GLN A 32 -8.97 -17.65 6.79
C GLN A 32 -10.31 -17.75 7.53
N ALA A 33 -11.42 -17.85 6.81
CA ALA A 33 -12.75 -18.08 7.39
C ALA A 33 -12.80 -19.39 8.16
N ALA A 34 -12.32 -20.48 7.56
CA ALA A 34 -12.24 -21.80 8.22
C ALA A 34 -11.38 -21.76 9.50
N LYS A 35 -10.21 -21.09 9.45
CA LYS A 35 -9.33 -20.91 10.61
C LYS A 35 -10.01 -20.18 11.77
N ASN A 36 -10.89 -19.25 11.45
CA ASN A 36 -11.59 -18.41 12.44
C ASN A 36 -12.97 -18.97 12.81
N ASN A 37 -13.37 -20.16 12.31
CA ASN A 37 -14.70 -20.75 12.45
C ASN A 37 -15.82 -19.80 12.00
N VAL A 38 -15.61 -19.10 10.90
CA VAL A 38 -16.61 -18.23 10.26
C VAL A 38 -17.15 -18.95 9.04
N GLU A 39 -18.47 -19.10 8.95
CA GLU A 39 -19.13 -19.59 7.76
C GLU A 39 -19.36 -18.43 6.79
N MET A 40 -18.93 -18.60 5.56
CA MET A 40 -19.15 -17.65 4.46
C MET A 40 -19.75 -18.38 3.26
N SER A 41 -20.76 -17.78 2.66
CA SER A 41 -21.29 -18.26 1.37
C SER A 41 -20.29 -17.94 0.24
N TYR A 42 -20.36 -18.69 -0.85
CA TYR A 42 -19.56 -18.41 -2.04
C TYR A 42 -19.73 -16.96 -2.55
N ALA A 43 -20.95 -16.43 -2.48
CA ALA A 43 -21.21 -15.04 -2.90
C ALA A 43 -20.50 -14.01 -2.02
N GLU A 44 -20.39 -14.25 -0.71
CA GLU A 44 -19.65 -13.38 0.23
C GLU A 44 -18.16 -13.47 -0.02
N ILE A 45 -17.62 -14.68 -0.20
CA ILE A 45 -16.21 -14.90 -0.53
C ILE A 45 -15.84 -14.15 -1.81
N LYS A 46 -16.60 -14.33 -2.88
CA LYS A 46 -16.38 -13.69 -4.17
C LYS A 46 -16.46 -12.17 -4.07
N LYS A 47 -17.47 -11.64 -3.36
CA LYS A 47 -17.59 -10.19 -3.13
C LYS A 47 -16.40 -9.64 -2.36
N THR A 48 -15.94 -10.35 -1.36
CA THR A 48 -14.76 -9.95 -0.56
C THR A 48 -13.48 -9.99 -1.41
N ALA A 49 -13.29 -11.02 -2.22
CA ALA A 49 -12.15 -11.13 -3.13
C ALA A 49 -12.09 -9.98 -4.14
N ILE A 50 -13.22 -9.64 -4.75
CA ILE A 50 -13.32 -8.49 -5.67
C ILE A 50 -12.98 -7.17 -4.94
N TYR A 51 -13.46 -6.99 -3.71
CA TYR A 51 -13.13 -5.81 -2.91
C TYR A 51 -11.63 -5.74 -2.59
N LEU A 52 -11.03 -6.84 -2.14
CA LEU A 52 -9.60 -6.89 -1.82
C LEU A 52 -8.72 -6.66 -3.06
N ASP A 53 -9.11 -7.21 -4.21
CA ASP A 53 -8.43 -6.94 -5.48
C ASP A 53 -8.50 -5.45 -5.84
N ALA A 54 -9.67 -4.84 -5.78
CA ALA A 54 -9.83 -3.41 -6.04
C ALA A 54 -9.02 -2.56 -5.06
N TRP A 55 -9.06 -2.91 -3.76
CA TRP A 55 -8.32 -2.20 -2.71
C TRP A 55 -6.80 -2.34 -2.85
N SER A 56 -6.31 -3.38 -3.50
CA SER A 56 -4.88 -3.58 -3.73
C SER A 56 -4.30 -2.75 -4.90
N LYS A 57 -5.15 -2.10 -5.71
CA LYS A 57 -4.68 -1.28 -6.84
C LYS A 57 -3.91 -0.06 -6.34
N GLU A 58 -2.76 0.17 -6.93
CA GLU A 58 -1.82 1.23 -6.52
C GLU A 58 -2.46 2.63 -6.52
N ASP A 59 -3.34 2.89 -7.48
CA ASP A 59 -4.06 4.16 -7.66
C ASP A 59 -5.37 4.29 -6.85
N PHE A 60 -5.72 3.29 -6.04
CA PHE A 60 -6.97 3.27 -5.26
C PHE A 60 -7.21 4.55 -4.43
N TYR A 61 -6.15 5.22 -4.01
CA TYR A 61 -6.21 6.43 -3.20
C TYR A 61 -5.91 7.72 -3.97
N GLN A 62 -5.98 7.71 -5.31
CA GLN A 62 -5.66 8.89 -6.13
C GLN A 62 -6.43 10.14 -5.70
N GLU A 63 -7.72 10.01 -5.36
CA GLU A 63 -8.55 11.13 -4.90
C GLU A 63 -8.00 11.76 -3.61
N ALA A 64 -7.59 10.96 -2.63
CA ALA A 64 -7.00 11.45 -1.38
C ALA A 64 -5.67 12.19 -1.62
N ILE A 65 -4.90 11.71 -2.59
CA ILE A 65 -3.64 12.36 -2.99
C ILE A 65 -3.91 13.70 -3.69
N ASP A 66 -4.92 13.75 -4.53
CA ASP A 66 -5.30 15.00 -5.20
C ASP A 66 -5.84 16.03 -4.20
N GLU A 67 -6.56 15.60 -3.16
CA GLU A 67 -6.92 16.49 -2.04
C GLU A 67 -5.69 17.08 -1.33
N PHE A 68 -4.61 16.31 -1.15
CA PHE A 68 -3.37 16.84 -0.57
C PHE A 68 -2.77 17.92 -1.47
N LYS A 69 -2.72 17.69 -2.77
CA LYS A 69 -2.22 18.67 -3.76
C LYS A 69 -3.02 19.97 -3.71
N GLU A 70 -4.36 19.89 -3.62
CA GLU A 70 -5.21 21.09 -3.53
C GLU A 70 -5.00 21.85 -2.22
N LYS A 71 -4.86 21.14 -1.09
CA LYS A 71 -4.53 21.76 0.21
C LYS A 71 -3.18 22.47 0.17
N ASP A 72 -2.18 21.89 -0.49
CA ASP A 72 -0.83 22.47 -0.62
C ASP A 72 -0.81 23.70 -1.54
N LYS A 73 -1.66 23.73 -2.57
CA LYS A 73 -1.86 24.93 -3.38
C LYS A 73 -2.49 26.08 -2.58
N ALA A 74 -3.45 25.74 -1.72
CA ALA A 74 -4.14 26.73 -0.87
C ALA A 74 -3.25 27.23 0.26
N THR A 75 -2.41 26.37 0.84
CA THR A 75 -1.52 26.69 1.95
C THR A 75 -0.23 25.93 1.82
N SER A 76 0.85 26.61 1.48
CA SER A 76 2.16 25.98 1.30
C SER A 76 2.60 25.25 2.59
N PRO A 77 3.04 24.00 2.48
CA PRO A 77 3.57 23.25 3.60
C PRO A 77 4.77 23.96 4.27
N PRO A 78 4.94 23.81 5.59
CA PRO A 78 6.08 24.40 6.27
C PRO A 78 7.40 23.78 5.81
N LYS A 79 8.50 24.53 5.94
CA LYS A 79 9.86 24.01 5.76
C LYS A 79 10.34 23.31 7.02
N ASP A 80 11.40 22.50 6.88
CA ASP A 80 12.06 21.79 8.00
C ASP A 80 11.08 20.98 8.87
N LEU A 81 10.09 20.38 8.21
CA LEU A 81 9.02 19.64 8.86
C LEU A 81 9.40 18.20 9.20
N ILE A 82 8.70 17.63 10.18
CA ILE A 82 8.58 16.18 10.37
C ILE A 82 7.32 15.74 9.65
N LEU A 83 7.47 14.82 8.71
CA LEU A 83 6.36 14.26 7.94
C LEU A 83 5.80 13.04 8.65
N PHE A 84 4.49 13.00 8.81
CA PHE A 84 3.76 11.84 9.29
C PHE A 84 2.97 11.26 8.12
N THR A 85 3.28 10.03 7.72
CA THR A 85 2.61 9.34 6.61
C THR A 85 2.29 7.90 6.93
N GLY A 86 1.44 7.29 6.14
CA GLY A 86 0.94 5.93 6.33
C GLY A 86 -0.58 5.87 6.26
N SER A 87 -1.20 5.06 7.12
CA SER A 87 -2.62 4.73 7.03
C SER A 87 -3.52 5.58 7.96
N SER A 88 -4.70 5.02 8.29
CA SER A 88 -5.74 5.70 9.07
C SER A 88 -5.29 6.18 10.45
N SER A 89 -4.37 5.49 11.11
CA SER A 89 -3.83 5.92 12.41
C SER A 89 -3.13 7.27 12.32
N ILE A 90 -2.42 7.53 11.23
CA ILE A 90 -1.85 8.86 10.96
C ILE A 90 -2.94 9.83 10.53
N ARG A 91 -3.81 9.45 9.55
CA ARG A 91 -4.87 10.32 9.04
C ARG A 91 -5.74 10.90 10.15
N PHE A 92 -6.12 10.08 11.11
CA PHE A 92 -7.05 10.46 12.17
C PHE A 92 -6.39 11.12 13.40
N TRP A 93 -5.08 11.31 13.39
CA TRP A 93 -4.40 12.05 14.47
C TRP A 93 -4.68 13.55 14.33
N SER A 94 -5.85 13.95 14.77
CA SER A 94 -6.35 15.34 14.62
C SER A 94 -5.56 16.37 15.46
N SER A 95 -5.03 15.94 16.61
CA SER A 95 -4.21 16.75 17.52
C SER A 95 -2.71 16.72 17.21
N LEU A 96 -2.31 16.15 16.07
CA LEU A 96 -0.89 15.96 15.75
C LEU A 96 -0.05 17.23 15.89
N LYS A 97 -0.58 18.37 15.47
CA LYS A 97 0.14 19.66 15.53
C LYS A 97 0.35 20.13 16.96
N GLU A 98 -0.64 19.95 17.79
CA GLU A 98 -0.62 20.28 19.22
C GLU A 98 0.29 19.34 19.99
N ASP A 99 0.17 18.04 19.75
CA ASP A 99 0.93 16.99 20.46
C ASP A 99 2.42 17.04 20.12
N MET A 100 2.75 17.51 18.94
CA MET A 100 4.14 17.58 18.46
C MET A 100 4.76 18.97 18.62
N ALA A 101 4.04 19.93 19.25
CA ALA A 101 4.60 21.28 19.46
C ALA A 101 5.90 21.23 20.30
N PRO A 102 6.93 22.04 20.00
CA PRO A 102 6.94 23.13 19.02
C PRO A 102 7.39 22.75 17.59
N HIS A 103 7.40 21.46 17.25
CA HIS A 103 7.90 21.01 15.94
C HIS A 103 6.91 21.35 14.81
N SER A 104 7.45 21.74 13.66
CA SER A 104 6.67 21.81 12.43
C SER A 104 6.37 20.40 11.94
N VAL A 105 5.09 20.08 11.78
CA VAL A 105 4.64 18.75 11.35
C VAL A 105 3.67 18.85 10.18
N LEU A 106 3.63 17.79 9.37
CA LEU A 106 2.69 17.65 8.27
C LEU A 106 2.10 16.23 8.27
N ASN A 107 0.77 16.14 8.25
CA ASN A 107 0.06 14.87 8.15
C ASN A 107 -0.24 14.55 6.67
N ARG A 108 0.27 13.43 6.19
CA ARG A 108 0.03 12.85 4.85
C ARG A 108 -0.39 11.37 4.97
N GLY A 109 -1.08 11.04 6.05
CA GLY A 109 -1.77 9.76 6.18
C GLY A 109 -3.06 9.72 5.38
N PHE A 110 -3.37 8.59 4.75
CA PHE A 110 -4.62 8.36 4.04
C PHE A 110 -5.23 7.03 4.47
N GLY A 111 -6.54 7.05 4.74
CA GLY A 111 -7.21 5.97 5.46
C GLY A 111 -7.25 4.66 4.69
N GLY A 112 -6.89 3.56 5.35
CA GLY A 112 -6.90 2.22 4.72
C GLY A 112 -5.69 1.90 3.85
N ALA A 113 -4.68 2.79 3.77
CA ALA A 113 -3.52 2.58 2.91
C ALA A 113 -2.76 1.31 3.25
N HIS A 114 -2.34 0.58 2.22
CA HIS A 114 -1.26 -0.40 2.25
C HIS A 114 0.09 0.33 2.07
N ILE A 115 1.18 -0.34 2.41
CA ILE A 115 2.53 0.22 2.19
C ILE A 115 2.76 0.46 0.70
N ALA A 116 2.31 -0.45 -0.18
CA ALA A 116 2.40 -0.30 -1.64
C ALA A 116 1.75 0.99 -2.16
N HIS A 117 0.62 1.43 -1.58
CA HIS A 117 0.01 2.71 -1.95
C HIS A 117 0.90 3.90 -1.59
N VAL A 118 1.56 3.85 -0.42
CA VAL A 118 2.48 4.92 -0.02
C VAL A 118 3.70 4.94 -0.93
N ASN A 119 4.21 3.76 -1.33
CA ASN A 119 5.31 3.63 -2.29
C ASN A 119 4.94 4.20 -3.66
N TYR A 120 3.77 3.86 -4.18
CA TYR A 120 3.27 4.38 -5.47
C TYR A 120 3.18 5.91 -5.48
N HIS A 121 2.64 6.48 -4.42
CA HIS A 121 2.49 7.94 -4.26
C HIS A 121 3.67 8.61 -3.53
N PHE A 122 4.82 7.96 -3.44
CA PHE A 122 5.96 8.43 -2.62
C PHE A 122 6.39 9.85 -2.96
N ASN A 123 6.40 10.21 -4.24
CA ASN A 123 6.76 11.56 -4.65
C ASN A 123 5.80 12.61 -4.07
N GLU A 124 4.48 12.34 -4.15
CA GLU A 124 3.44 13.26 -3.72
C GLU A 124 3.30 13.35 -2.20
N VAL A 125 3.51 12.24 -1.48
CA VAL A 125 3.26 12.21 -0.03
C VAL A 125 4.53 12.31 0.81
N VAL A 126 5.73 12.16 0.20
CA VAL A 126 7.01 12.22 0.92
C VAL A 126 8.00 13.15 0.26
N ARG A 127 8.46 12.81 -0.96
CA ARG A 127 9.64 13.44 -1.59
C ARG A 127 9.47 14.94 -1.81
N ASN A 128 8.30 15.38 -2.26
CA ASN A 128 8.05 16.79 -2.58
C ASN A 128 8.16 17.72 -1.36
N TYR A 129 8.06 17.19 -0.14
CA TYR A 129 8.15 17.97 1.09
C TYR A 129 9.58 18.11 1.63
N ASN A 130 10.52 17.30 1.14
CA ASN A 130 11.90 17.25 1.63
C ASN A 130 11.97 17.29 3.18
N PRO A 131 11.31 16.37 3.88
CA PRO A 131 11.19 16.42 5.32
C PRO A 131 12.53 16.13 6.01
N LYS A 132 12.76 16.73 7.19
CA LYS A 132 13.94 16.41 8.01
C LYS A 132 13.84 15.06 8.72
N ALA A 133 12.62 14.56 8.89
CA ALA A 133 12.33 13.24 9.45
C ALA A 133 10.97 12.75 8.96
N ILE A 134 10.81 11.44 8.90
CA ILE A 134 9.57 10.78 8.51
C ILE A 134 9.13 9.89 9.67
N VAL A 135 7.88 10.02 10.08
CA VAL A 135 7.19 9.07 10.95
C VAL A 135 6.22 8.28 10.08
N PHE A 136 6.46 6.97 9.99
CA PHE A 136 5.72 6.08 9.13
C PHE A 136 4.96 5.05 9.96
N PHE A 137 3.65 4.93 9.74
CA PHE A 137 2.80 3.91 10.36
C PHE A 137 1.85 3.32 9.33
N CYS A 138 2.19 2.12 8.85
CA CYS A 138 1.44 1.36 7.83
C CYS A 138 1.72 -0.14 7.98
N GLY A 139 0.95 -0.99 7.29
CA GLY A 139 1.16 -2.45 7.26
C GLY A 139 0.01 -3.25 7.86
N THR A 140 -0.77 -2.69 8.77
CA THR A 140 -1.92 -3.39 9.37
C THR A 140 -2.97 -3.75 8.31
N ASN A 141 -3.21 -2.85 7.35
CA ASN A 141 -4.15 -3.08 6.26
C ASN A 141 -3.62 -4.11 5.25
N ASP A 142 -2.32 -4.17 5.05
CA ASP A 142 -1.67 -5.19 4.22
C ASP A 142 -1.97 -6.60 4.76
N LEU A 143 -1.81 -6.79 6.06
CA LEU A 143 -2.15 -8.06 6.74
C LEU A 143 -3.66 -8.33 6.70
N ALA A 144 -4.50 -7.31 6.88
CA ALA A 144 -5.95 -7.44 6.76
C ALA A 144 -6.40 -7.79 5.33
N ALA A 145 -5.65 -7.37 4.32
CA ALA A 145 -5.84 -7.75 2.92
C ALA A 145 -5.18 -9.08 2.56
N LEU A 146 -4.83 -9.89 3.56
CA LEU A 146 -4.26 -11.24 3.42
C LEU A 146 -2.87 -11.28 2.75
N LYS A 147 -2.12 -10.18 2.76
CA LYS A 147 -0.68 -10.24 2.49
C LYS A 147 0.03 -10.96 3.62
N SER A 148 1.04 -11.74 3.27
CA SER A 148 1.92 -12.35 4.26
C SER A 148 2.80 -11.29 4.96
N PRO A 149 3.33 -11.57 6.15
CA PRO A 149 4.32 -10.70 6.79
C PRO A 149 5.56 -10.43 5.91
N ALA A 150 5.98 -11.42 5.11
CA ALA A 150 7.13 -11.28 4.21
C ALA A 150 6.83 -10.30 3.05
N GLU A 151 5.66 -10.39 2.41
CA GLU A 151 5.23 -9.45 1.38
C GLU A 151 5.11 -8.04 1.97
N THR A 152 4.49 -7.89 3.14
CA THR A 152 4.35 -6.61 3.83
C THR A 152 5.71 -6.00 4.18
N PHE A 153 6.66 -6.82 4.62
CA PHE A 153 8.02 -6.37 4.91
C PHE A 153 8.79 -5.96 3.66
N SER A 154 8.63 -6.68 2.55
CA SER A 154 9.24 -6.32 1.26
C SER A 154 8.74 -4.97 0.75
N ASP A 155 7.44 -4.67 0.93
CA ASP A 155 6.92 -3.34 0.61
C ASP A 155 7.54 -2.25 1.49
N PHE A 156 7.80 -2.55 2.78
CA PHE A 156 8.49 -1.62 3.68
C PHE A 156 9.96 -1.41 3.29
N GLU A 157 10.67 -2.45 2.87
CA GLU A 157 12.03 -2.31 2.35
C GLU A 157 12.06 -1.38 1.13
N THR A 158 11.04 -1.47 0.26
CA THR A 158 10.89 -0.56 -0.89
C THR A 158 10.65 0.88 -0.45
N PHE A 159 9.86 1.11 0.61
CA PHE A 159 9.65 2.45 1.17
C PHE A 159 10.93 3.06 1.72
N TYR A 160 11.78 2.24 2.32
CA TYR A 160 12.99 2.66 3.02
C TYR A 160 14.20 2.89 2.08
N SER A 161 14.22 2.24 0.90
CA SER A 161 15.32 2.32 -0.08
C SER A 161 15.30 3.60 -0.92
#